data_4f86657c90251c0104f220d7d6288ce0
#
_entry.id   4f86657c90251c0104f220d7d6288ce0
#
_cell.length_a   1.000
_cell.length_b   1.000
_cell.length_c   1.000
_cell.angle_alpha   90.00
_cell.angle_beta   90.00
_cell.angle_gamma   90.00
#
_symmetry.space_group_name_H-M   'P 1'
#
loop_
_entity.id
_entity.type
_entity.pdbx_description
1 polymer ?
#
loop_
_entity_poly.entity_id
_entity_poly.type
_entity_poly.pdbx_seq_one_letter_code
_entity_poly.pdbx_strand_id
1 'polypeptide(L)'
;MATQLHVEIVAVEAKVWSGEAEAVFARTTEGELGVLPGHAPLLGQLADPGTVRVKLAAGEELAYTVNGGFLSVDSHGVTVLAETCEPATASAH
;
A
#
# COMPACT_ATOMS: atom_id res chain seq x y z
N MET A 1 3.83 -17.01 14.79
CA MET A 1 4.70 -16.33 13.86
C MET A 1 3.90 -15.43 12.97
N ALA A 2 4.22 -14.18 12.98
CA ALA A 2 3.46 -13.25 12.17
C ALA A 2 3.91 -13.40 10.73
N THR A 3 2.99 -13.70 9.86
CA THR A 3 3.28 -13.77 8.46
C THR A 3 2.48 -12.75 7.68
N GLN A 4 1.89 -11.80 8.39
CA GLN A 4 1.07 -10.79 7.75
C GLN A 4 1.47 -9.41 8.21
N LEU A 5 1.18 -8.44 7.35
CA LEU A 5 1.38 -7.03 7.63
C LEU A 5 0.05 -6.43 8.00
N HIS A 6 0.08 -5.50 8.94
CA HIS A 6 -1.08 -4.65 9.13
C HIS A 6 -0.94 -3.49 8.16
N VAL A 7 -1.96 -3.25 7.37
CA VAL A 7 -1.90 -2.25 6.32
C VAL A 7 -3.03 -1.25 6.50
N GLU A 8 -2.71 0.04 6.41
CA GLU A 8 -3.72 1.08 6.41
C GLU A 8 -3.49 1.97 5.21
N ILE A 9 -4.56 2.25 4.49
CA ILE A 9 -4.53 3.16 3.35
C ILE A 9 -5.46 4.30 3.69
N VAL A 10 -4.91 5.51 3.77
CA VAL A 10 -5.65 6.69 4.22
C VAL A 10 -5.50 7.77 3.17
N ALA A 11 -6.62 8.32 2.75
CA ALA A 11 -6.63 9.52 1.93
C ALA A 11 -6.91 10.71 2.84
N VAL A 12 -6.66 11.90 2.34
CA VAL A 12 -6.84 13.10 3.15
C VAL A 12 -8.24 13.17 3.76
N GLU A 13 -9.22 12.71 3.02
CA GLU A 13 -10.60 12.87 3.48
C GLU A 13 -11.17 11.67 4.22
N ALA A 14 -10.52 10.53 4.14
CA ALA A 14 -11.10 9.33 4.75
C ALA A 14 -10.13 8.18 4.76
N LYS A 15 -10.36 7.24 5.66
CA LYS A 15 -9.65 5.98 5.63
C LYS A 15 -10.22 5.16 4.48
N VAL A 16 -9.35 4.68 3.60
CA VAL A 16 -9.77 3.96 2.41
C VAL A 16 -9.85 2.46 2.68
N TRP A 17 -8.87 1.92 3.39
CA TRP A 17 -8.85 0.49 3.66
C TRP A 17 -7.93 0.21 4.84
N SER A 18 -8.25 -0.84 5.57
CA SER A 18 -7.43 -1.26 6.70
C SER A 18 -7.60 -2.77 6.84
N GLY A 19 -6.52 -3.48 7.06
CA GLY A 19 -6.60 -4.92 7.23
C GLY A 19 -5.24 -5.56 7.24
N GLU A 20 -5.25 -6.90 7.15
CA GLU A 20 -4.02 -7.68 7.14
C GLU A 20 -3.71 -8.13 5.73
N ALA A 21 -2.44 -8.17 5.38
CA ALA A 21 -2.03 -8.54 4.05
C ALA A 21 -0.74 -9.33 4.08
N GLU A 22 -0.48 -10.06 3.01
CA GLU A 22 0.78 -10.79 2.88
C GLU A 22 1.87 -9.92 2.30
N ALA A 23 1.52 -8.94 1.51
CA ALA A 23 2.51 -8.09 0.86
C ALA A 23 1.86 -6.83 0.36
N VAL A 24 2.64 -5.78 0.24
CA VAL A 24 2.21 -4.52 -0.36
C VAL A 24 3.24 -4.15 -1.41
N PHE A 25 2.77 -3.80 -2.60
CA PHE A 25 3.63 -3.33 -3.67
C PHE A 25 3.19 -1.93 -4.03
N ALA A 26 4.15 -1.02 -4.11
CA ALA A 26 3.83 0.38 -4.36
C ALA A 26 4.83 0.96 -5.33
N ARG A 27 4.35 1.86 -6.17
CA ARG A 27 5.24 2.58 -7.07
C ARG A 27 5.67 3.87 -6.39
N THR A 28 6.96 3.99 -6.17
CA THR A 28 7.51 5.19 -5.56
C THR A 28 8.23 6.00 -6.62
N THR A 29 8.67 7.20 -6.22
CA THR A 29 9.42 8.05 -7.13
C THR A 29 10.74 7.42 -7.55
N GLU A 30 11.21 6.43 -6.82
CA GLU A 30 12.47 5.78 -7.14
C GLU A 30 12.27 4.40 -7.75
N GLY A 31 11.05 4.03 -8.04
CA GLY A 31 10.75 2.74 -8.64
C GLY A 31 9.78 1.95 -7.81
N GLU A 32 9.57 0.71 -8.20
CA GLU A 32 8.61 -0.12 -7.52
C GLU A 32 9.21 -0.72 -6.26
N LEU A 33 8.42 -0.74 -5.20
CA LEU A 33 8.85 -1.22 -3.89
C LEU A 33 7.92 -2.34 -3.46
N GLY A 34 8.50 -3.44 -2.97
CA GLY A 34 7.70 -4.52 -2.39
C GLY A 34 7.98 -4.60 -0.90
N VAL A 35 6.93 -4.72 -0.11
CA VAL A 35 7.03 -4.82 1.35
C VAL A 35 6.44 -6.14 1.79
N LEU A 36 7.25 -6.92 2.46
CA LEU A 36 6.83 -8.21 3.03
C LEU A 36 6.88 -8.10 4.55
N PRO A 37 6.24 -9.03 5.27
CA PRO A 37 6.31 -9.00 6.73
C PRO A 37 7.76 -9.02 7.19
N GLY A 38 8.07 -8.20 8.17
CA GLY A 38 9.43 -8.11 8.69
C GLY A 38 10.32 -7.13 7.94
N HIS A 39 9.77 -6.41 7.01
CA HIS A 39 10.57 -5.44 6.25
C HIS A 39 11.13 -4.36 7.19
N ALA A 40 12.34 -3.92 6.90
CA ALA A 40 12.95 -2.85 7.69
C ALA A 40 12.16 -1.55 7.55
N PRO A 41 12.16 -0.71 8.57
CA PRO A 41 11.43 0.55 8.50
C PRO A 41 11.94 1.43 7.38
N LEU A 42 11.02 2.09 6.72
CA LEU A 42 11.38 3.05 5.67
C LEU A 42 10.24 4.02 5.45
N LEU A 43 10.56 5.11 4.78
CA LEU A 43 9.58 6.09 4.36
C LEU A 43 9.87 6.38 2.91
N GLY A 44 8.88 6.16 2.05
CA GLY A 44 9.04 6.39 0.62
C GLY A 44 7.99 7.33 0.10
N GLN A 45 8.35 8.10 -0.91
CA GLN A 45 7.40 8.99 -1.56
C GLN A 45 6.77 8.25 -2.72
N LEU A 46 5.44 8.25 -2.76
CA LEU A 46 4.72 7.57 -3.82
C LEU A 46 4.79 8.36 -5.12
N ALA A 47 4.81 7.65 -6.22
CA ALA A 47 4.76 8.28 -7.53
C ALA A 47 3.41 8.97 -7.71
N ASP A 48 3.35 9.93 -8.64
CA ASP A 48 2.15 10.71 -8.84
C ASP A 48 1.86 10.79 -10.34
N PRO A 49 0.95 9.96 -10.85
CA PRO A 49 0.17 8.97 -10.13
C PRO A 49 0.98 7.71 -9.83
N GLY A 50 0.58 7.04 -8.78
CA GLY A 50 1.20 5.79 -8.41
C GLY A 50 0.16 4.70 -8.22
N THR A 51 0.64 3.48 -8.07
CA THR A 51 -0.24 2.36 -7.83
C THR A 51 0.20 1.68 -6.55
N VAL A 52 -0.76 1.31 -5.72
CA VAL A 52 -0.52 0.53 -4.52
C VAL A 52 -1.32 -0.75 -4.66
N ARG A 53 -0.66 -1.89 -4.55
CA ARG A 53 -1.32 -3.18 -4.61
C ARG A 53 -1.13 -3.87 -3.27
N VAL A 54 -2.20 -4.45 -2.76
CA VAL A 54 -2.19 -5.15 -1.48
C VAL A 54 -2.56 -6.59 -1.75
N LYS A 55 -1.67 -7.50 -1.44
CA LYS A 55 -1.92 -8.93 -1.66
C LYS A 55 -2.42 -9.54 -0.38
N LEU A 56 -3.62 -10.09 -0.43
CA LEU A 56 -4.27 -10.66 0.74
C LEU A 56 -4.00 -12.16 0.83
N ALA A 57 -4.21 -12.69 2.02
CA ALA A 57 -3.84 -14.07 2.32
C ALA A 57 -4.58 -15.09 1.45
N ALA A 58 -5.76 -14.78 1.02
CA ALA A 58 -6.55 -15.72 0.23
C ALA A 58 -6.22 -15.70 -1.26
N GLY A 59 -5.17 -15.00 -1.62
CA GLY A 59 -4.84 -14.86 -3.04
C GLY A 59 -5.51 -13.69 -3.70
N GLU A 60 -6.32 -12.96 -2.96
CA GLU A 60 -6.95 -11.77 -3.50
C GLU A 60 -5.96 -10.64 -3.52
N GLU A 61 -6.18 -9.71 -4.41
CA GLU A 61 -5.33 -8.55 -4.52
C GLU A 61 -6.19 -7.32 -4.68
N LEU A 62 -5.89 -6.31 -3.90
CA LEU A 62 -6.54 -5.01 -4.03
C LEU A 62 -5.57 -4.07 -4.69
N ALA A 63 -6.09 -3.19 -5.54
CA ALA A 63 -5.25 -2.22 -6.22
C ALA A 63 -5.88 -0.85 -6.12
N TYR A 64 -5.04 0.14 -5.88
CA TYR A 64 -5.49 1.52 -5.76
C TYR A 64 -4.58 2.41 -6.58
N THR A 65 -5.17 3.44 -7.16
CA THR A 65 -4.42 4.51 -7.80
C THR A 65 -4.34 5.66 -6.82
N VAL A 66 -3.14 6.13 -6.55
CA VAL A 66 -2.93 7.18 -5.56
C VAL A 66 -2.23 8.36 -6.21
N ASN A 67 -2.47 9.53 -5.67
CA ASN A 67 -1.81 10.74 -6.12
C ASN A 67 -1.29 11.46 -4.90
N GLY A 68 -0.02 11.82 -4.95
CA GLY A 68 0.61 12.64 -3.92
C GLY A 68 0.57 12.01 -2.55
N GLY A 69 1.63 11.40 -2.11
CA GLY A 69 1.61 10.81 -0.79
C GLY A 69 2.87 10.06 -0.44
N PHE A 70 2.79 9.35 0.66
CA PHE A 70 3.93 8.62 1.21
C PHE A 70 3.51 7.23 1.64
N LEU A 71 4.49 6.34 1.65
CA LEU A 71 4.33 5.02 2.21
C LEU A 71 5.30 4.91 3.38
N SER A 72 4.80 4.48 4.52
CA SER A 72 5.61 4.34 5.74
C SER A 72 5.58 2.89 6.18
N VAL A 73 6.75 2.33 6.44
CA VAL A 73 6.88 0.97 6.95
C VAL A 73 7.53 1.02 8.32
N ASP A 74 6.93 0.38 9.29
CA ASP A 74 7.52 0.29 10.62
C ASP A 74 7.20 -1.08 11.21
N SER A 75 7.51 -1.25 12.50
CA SER A 75 7.32 -2.55 13.11
C SER A 75 5.85 -2.94 13.23
N HIS A 76 4.94 -2.01 13.07
CA HIS A 76 3.52 -2.29 13.16
C HIS A 76 2.92 -2.65 11.80
N GLY A 77 3.57 -2.25 10.72
CA GLY A 77 3.07 -2.56 9.40
C GLY A 77 3.30 -1.42 8.42
N VAL A 78 2.37 -1.27 7.50
CA VAL A 78 2.50 -0.32 6.40
C VAL A 78 1.36 0.67 6.46
N THR A 79 1.68 1.95 6.32
CA THR A 79 0.69 2.99 6.20
C THR A 79 0.91 3.72 4.88
N VAL A 80 -0.15 3.85 4.10
CA VAL A 80 -0.14 4.62 2.87
C VAL A 80 -0.99 5.85 3.11
N LEU A 81 -0.40 7.03 2.91
CA LEU A 81 -1.11 8.28 3.07
C LEU A 81 -1.02 9.03 1.75
N ALA A 82 -2.16 9.31 1.16
CA ALA A 82 -2.21 9.94 -0.15
C ALA A 82 -3.20 11.07 -0.14
N GLU A 83 -3.03 12.02 -1.07
CA GLU A 83 -4.00 13.11 -1.21
C GLU A 83 -5.30 12.54 -1.79
N THR A 84 -5.18 11.70 -2.80
CA THR A 84 -6.35 11.01 -3.34
C THR A 84 -6.01 9.54 -3.51
N CYS A 85 -7.00 8.70 -3.36
CA CYS A 85 -6.82 7.27 -3.48
C CYS A 85 -8.12 6.69 -4.00
N GLU A 86 -8.05 5.98 -5.11
CA GLU A 86 -9.22 5.39 -5.72
C GLU A 86 -8.96 3.94 -6.06
N PRO A 87 -9.97 3.09 -5.94
CA PRO A 87 -9.78 1.71 -6.37
C PRO A 87 -9.41 1.69 -7.85
N ALA A 88 -8.40 0.91 -8.17
CA ALA A 88 -8.04 0.74 -9.56
C ALA A 88 -8.96 -0.29 -10.17
N THR A 89 -9.52 0.04 -11.30
CA THR A 89 -10.45 -0.89 -11.90
C THR A 89 -9.79 -1.75 -12.92
N ALA A 90 -8.54 -1.80 -12.86
CA ALA A 90 -7.82 -2.59 -13.79
C ALA A 90 -8.11 -4.02 -13.69
N SER A 91 -8.81 -4.33 -12.76
CA SER A 91 -9.25 -5.65 -12.67
C SER A 91 -9.91 -6.07 -13.87
N ALA A 92 -10.21 -5.19 -14.54
CA ALA A 92 -10.77 -5.64 -15.70
C ALA A 92 -9.90 -6.52 -16.37
N HIS A 93 -9.86 -7.08 -16.36
CA HIS A 93 -9.16 -7.73 -17.04
C HIS A 93 -9.09 -8.46 -16.91
#